data_a00ce6044c2c113521e6859f09c0522c
#
_entry.id   a00ce6044c2c113521e6859f09c0522c
#
_cell.length_a   1.000
_cell.length_b   1.000
_cell.length_c   1.000
_cell.angle_alpha   90.00
_cell.angle_beta   90.00
_cell.angle_gamma   90.00
#
_symmetry.space_group_name_H-M   'P 1'
#
loop_
_entity.id
_entity.type
_entity.pdbx_description
1 polymer ?
#
loop_
_entity_poly.entity_id
_entity_poly.type
_entity_poly.pdbx_seq_one_letter_code
_entity_poly.pdbx_strand_id
1 'polypeptide(L)'
;MRNMQRKYGYFMKEKSLLQLHAYDSIKNSILSGELEPRVLYSETKLSAQIGISRTPMREALQSLSQDGYITIIPSKGFMIRQLNEKDMKDSIEIRCAIEGFCTNMIASQIYTERGRQLLKDLEAVLKNMEGVFDKEDCLEDFIDYDHQFHLLLVNYMQNDEFDHIFQRLLYLIRLTSLDALAVKGRITGTMNEHREYLKALKAGNEAKAYEIMLHHLMMPLKMHEKK
;
A
#
# COMPACT_ATOMS: atom_id res chain seq x y z
N MET A 1 -34.31 -16.87 15.05
CA MET A 1 -33.26 -15.87 14.75
C MET A 1 -31.97 -15.93 15.61
N ARG A 2 -31.80 -16.85 16.56
CA ARG A 2 -30.59 -16.98 17.42
C ARG A 2 -29.53 -17.95 16.92
N ASN A 3 -29.75 -18.67 15.82
CA ASN A 3 -28.81 -19.71 15.32
C ASN A 3 -27.98 -19.30 14.07
N MET A 4 -28.21 -18.13 13.49
CA MET A 4 -27.43 -17.63 12.35
C MET A 4 -26.19 -16.81 12.76
N GLN A 5 -26.18 -16.22 13.94
CA GLN A 5 -25.03 -15.45 14.45
C GLN A 5 -23.85 -16.30 14.92
N ARG A 6 -24.04 -17.62 15.11
CA ARG A 6 -22.95 -18.54 15.51
C ARG A 6 -22.11 -19.09 14.36
N LYS A 7 -22.53 -18.94 13.12
CA LYS A 7 -21.85 -19.53 11.94
C LYS A 7 -20.87 -18.61 11.22
N TYR A 8 -20.94 -17.29 11.44
CA TYR A 8 -20.01 -16.29 10.87
C TYR A 8 -19.04 -15.69 11.89
N GLY A 9 -19.08 -16.11 13.15
CA GLY A 9 -18.20 -15.66 14.24
C GLY A 9 -16.83 -16.36 14.30
N TYR A 10 -16.40 -17.09 13.27
CA TYR A 10 -15.22 -17.96 13.35
C TYR A 10 -13.98 -17.44 12.64
N PHE A 11 -13.98 -16.22 12.06
CA PHE A 11 -12.85 -15.76 11.24
C PHE A 11 -12.22 -14.40 11.60
N MET A 12 -12.57 -13.82 12.73
CA MET A 12 -11.79 -12.72 13.31
C MET A 12 -11.40 -13.09 14.74
N LYS A 13 -10.35 -13.90 14.87
CA LYS A 13 -9.65 -14.00 16.14
C LYS A 13 -9.13 -12.58 16.41
N GLU A 14 -9.70 -11.88 17.40
CA GLU A 14 -9.17 -10.59 17.84
C GLU A 14 -7.67 -10.77 18.08
N LYS A 15 -6.86 -10.07 17.29
CA LYS A 15 -5.42 -10.08 17.48
C LYS A 15 -5.16 -9.63 18.91
N SER A 16 -4.41 -10.39 19.68
CA SER A 16 -4.05 -9.96 21.04
C SER A 16 -3.27 -8.65 20.97
N LEU A 17 -3.39 -7.79 21.97
CA LEU A 17 -2.62 -6.54 22.04
C LEU A 17 -1.11 -6.77 21.87
N LEU A 18 -0.59 -7.89 22.40
CA LEU A 18 0.82 -8.27 22.25
C LEU A 18 1.17 -8.67 20.82
N GLN A 19 0.25 -9.33 20.11
CA GLN A 19 0.42 -9.67 18.71
C GLN A 19 0.45 -8.40 17.83
N LEU A 20 -0.47 -7.47 18.06
CA LEU A 20 -0.50 -6.18 17.35
C LEU A 20 0.77 -5.38 17.61
N HIS A 21 1.18 -5.28 18.87
CA HIS A 21 2.43 -4.59 19.23
C HIS A 21 3.66 -5.20 18.53
N ALA A 22 3.75 -6.54 18.49
CA ALA A 22 4.84 -7.22 17.77
C ALA A 22 4.78 -6.97 16.26
N TYR A 23 3.58 -7.06 15.69
CA TYR A 23 3.36 -6.80 14.26
C TYR A 23 3.82 -5.39 13.88
N ASP A 24 3.33 -4.36 14.60
CA ASP A 24 3.66 -2.96 14.32
C ASP A 24 5.14 -2.65 14.56
N SER A 25 5.74 -3.20 15.63
CA SER A 25 7.16 -3.03 15.92
C SER A 25 8.03 -3.58 14.78
N ILE A 26 7.77 -4.83 14.35
CA ILE A 26 8.56 -5.45 13.28
C ILE A 26 8.33 -4.74 11.94
N LYS A 27 7.08 -4.40 11.63
CA LYS A 27 6.73 -3.66 10.43
C LYS A 27 7.49 -2.33 10.36
N ASN A 28 7.52 -1.57 11.45
CA ASN A 28 8.24 -0.31 11.52
C ASN A 28 9.76 -0.51 11.37
N SER A 29 10.35 -1.53 12.01
CA SER A 29 11.77 -1.86 11.83
C SER A 29 12.12 -2.29 10.40
N ILE A 30 11.19 -2.93 9.67
CA ILE A 30 11.36 -3.22 8.23
C ILE A 30 11.31 -1.93 7.41
N LEU A 31 10.32 -1.08 7.66
CA LEU A 31 10.12 0.15 6.90
C LEU A 31 11.22 1.19 7.15
N SER A 32 11.80 1.23 8.36
CA SER A 32 12.94 2.10 8.70
C SER A 32 14.30 1.56 8.23
N GLY A 33 14.34 0.32 7.71
CA GLY A 33 15.60 -0.32 7.31
C GLY A 33 16.43 -0.88 8.47
N GLU A 34 15.94 -0.85 9.71
CA GLU A 34 16.59 -1.46 10.87
C GLU A 34 16.70 -2.98 10.72
N LEU A 35 15.67 -3.61 10.15
CA LEU A 35 15.73 -4.99 9.71
C LEU A 35 16.03 -5.03 8.21
N GLU A 36 17.22 -5.54 7.88
CA GLU A 36 17.75 -5.54 6.53
C GLU A 36 17.27 -6.78 5.71
N PRO A 37 17.05 -6.63 4.40
CA PRO A 37 16.84 -7.76 3.50
C PRO A 37 18.04 -8.73 3.48
N ARG A 38 17.81 -9.98 3.10
CA ARG A 38 18.81 -11.08 3.01
C ARG A 38 19.40 -11.52 4.34
N VAL A 39 19.00 -10.95 5.45
CA VAL A 39 19.39 -11.40 6.80
C VAL A 39 18.36 -12.40 7.31
N LEU A 40 18.84 -13.50 7.90
CA LEU A 40 17.98 -14.48 8.58
C LEU A 40 17.79 -14.07 10.04
N TYR A 41 16.57 -13.71 10.41
CA TYR A 41 16.21 -13.29 11.76
C TYR A 41 15.62 -14.44 12.57
N SER A 42 16.00 -14.51 13.84
CA SER A 42 15.51 -15.52 14.77
C SER A 42 14.26 -15.02 15.51
N GLU A 43 13.16 -15.77 15.39
CA GLU A 43 11.92 -15.54 16.16
C GLU A 43 12.21 -15.41 17.68
N THR A 44 13.06 -16.31 18.21
CA THR A 44 13.36 -16.34 19.65
C THR A 44 14.15 -15.12 20.11
N LYS A 45 15.13 -14.66 19.31
CA LYS A 45 15.90 -13.45 19.66
C LYS A 45 15.02 -12.21 19.60
N LEU A 46 14.21 -12.09 18.56
CA LEU A 46 13.34 -10.92 18.39
C LEU A 46 12.23 -10.86 19.43
N SER A 47 11.62 -12.01 19.80
CA SER A 47 10.63 -12.06 20.88
C SER A 47 11.22 -11.62 22.24
N ALA A 48 12.47 -11.98 22.52
CA ALA A 48 13.16 -11.52 23.73
C ALA A 48 13.46 -10.02 23.69
N GLN A 49 13.83 -9.46 22.54
CA GLN A 49 14.07 -8.00 22.37
C GLN A 49 12.80 -7.18 22.58
N ILE A 50 11.66 -7.63 22.02
CA ILE A 50 10.36 -6.96 22.16
C ILE A 50 9.72 -7.25 23.53
N GLY A 51 10.22 -8.25 24.28
CA GLY A 51 9.72 -8.57 25.63
C GLY A 51 8.39 -9.36 25.62
N ILE A 52 8.12 -10.15 24.60
CA ILE A 52 6.89 -10.96 24.47
C ILE A 52 7.19 -12.46 24.39
N SER A 53 6.16 -13.28 24.66
CA SER A 53 6.25 -14.71 24.49
C SER A 53 6.21 -15.14 23.01
N ARG A 54 6.59 -16.41 22.72
CA ARG A 54 6.67 -16.93 21.35
C ARG A 54 5.32 -17.00 20.63
N THR A 55 4.22 -17.23 21.35
CA THR A 55 2.89 -17.36 20.71
C THR A 55 2.44 -16.09 20.01
N PRO A 56 2.32 -14.91 20.66
CA PRO A 56 1.98 -13.67 19.97
C PRO A 56 3.02 -13.27 18.93
N MET A 57 4.31 -13.60 19.13
CA MET A 57 5.35 -13.36 18.13
C MET A 57 5.09 -14.16 16.84
N ARG A 58 4.78 -15.45 16.94
CA ARG A 58 4.46 -16.31 15.77
C ARG A 58 3.23 -15.83 15.04
N GLU A 59 2.19 -15.45 15.76
CA GLU A 59 0.98 -14.89 15.18
C GLU A 59 1.26 -13.57 14.43
N ALA A 60 2.11 -12.71 14.99
CA ALA A 60 2.58 -11.48 14.32
C ALA A 60 3.39 -11.79 13.06
N LEU A 61 4.35 -12.72 13.12
CA LEU A 61 5.15 -13.14 11.98
C LEU A 61 4.29 -13.79 10.88
N GLN A 62 3.29 -14.59 11.24
CA GLN A 62 2.34 -15.13 10.26
C GLN A 62 1.55 -14.03 9.57
N SER A 63 1.07 -13.02 10.32
CA SER A 63 0.39 -11.88 9.73
C SER A 63 1.32 -11.08 8.80
N LEU A 64 2.55 -10.79 9.22
CA LEU A 64 3.55 -10.10 8.38
C LEU A 64 3.89 -10.90 7.11
N SER A 65 3.90 -12.23 7.20
CA SER A 65 4.13 -13.09 6.03
C SER A 65 2.92 -13.09 5.08
N GLN A 66 1.70 -13.07 5.60
CA GLN A 66 0.46 -12.93 4.81
C GLN A 66 0.39 -11.58 4.11
N ASP A 67 0.82 -10.52 4.80
CA ASP A 67 0.88 -9.15 4.28
C ASP A 67 2.12 -8.90 3.39
N GLY A 68 2.93 -9.94 3.14
CA GLY A 68 4.02 -9.90 2.17
C GLY A 68 5.32 -9.20 2.64
N TYR A 69 5.43 -8.82 3.92
CA TYR A 69 6.65 -8.18 4.46
C TYR A 69 7.81 -9.14 4.61
N ILE A 70 7.54 -10.38 4.98
CA ILE A 70 8.56 -11.39 5.29
C ILE A 70 8.26 -12.74 4.64
N THR A 71 9.30 -13.58 4.56
CA THR A 71 9.18 -15.00 4.25
C THR A 71 9.62 -15.81 5.47
N ILE A 72 8.74 -16.68 5.97
CA ILE A 72 9.05 -17.59 7.07
C ILE A 72 9.86 -18.75 6.52
N ILE A 73 11.02 -19.02 7.14
CA ILE A 73 11.89 -20.14 6.82
C ILE A 73 11.69 -21.21 7.91
N PRO A 74 11.06 -22.35 7.61
CA PRO A 74 10.74 -23.36 8.61
C PRO A 74 11.95 -23.75 9.46
N SER A 75 11.77 -23.79 10.77
CA SER A 75 12.78 -24.14 11.78
C SER A 75 14.03 -23.25 11.84
N LYS A 76 14.11 -22.19 11.03
CA LYS A 76 15.28 -21.28 10.99
C LYS A 76 14.94 -19.86 11.44
N GLY A 77 13.72 -19.37 11.13
CA GLY A 77 13.31 -17.99 11.42
C GLY A 77 12.58 -17.36 10.25
N PHE A 78 12.91 -16.11 9.94
CA PHE A 78 12.31 -15.39 8.82
C PHE A 78 13.31 -14.44 8.15
N MET A 79 13.00 -14.03 6.93
CA MET A 79 13.77 -13.06 6.15
C MET A 79 12.81 -11.98 5.63
N ILE A 80 13.31 -10.74 5.52
CA ILE A 80 12.56 -9.66 4.89
C ILE A 80 12.43 -9.96 3.39
N ARG A 81 11.20 -9.84 2.87
CA ARG A 81 10.92 -10.07 1.45
C ARG A 81 11.53 -8.93 0.62
N GLN A 82 12.18 -9.30 -0.46
CA GLN A 82 12.68 -8.36 -1.45
C GLN A 82 11.73 -8.28 -2.64
N LEU A 83 11.67 -7.11 -3.25
CA LEU A 83 11.00 -6.93 -4.52
C LEU A 83 11.78 -7.68 -5.61
N ASN A 84 11.09 -8.51 -6.38
CA ASN A 84 11.59 -9.05 -7.64
C ASN A 84 10.71 -8.56 -8.79
N GLU A 85 11.19 -8.70 -10.03
CA GLU A 85 10.48 -8.22 -11.22
C GLU A 85 9.07 -8.79 -11.34
N LYS A 86 8.89 -10.06 -10.99
CA LYS A 86 7.58 -10.71 -11.00
C LYS A 86 6.64 -10.10 -9.96
N ASP A 87 7.10 -9.92 -8.73
CA ASP A 87 6.31 -9.28 -7.67
C ASP A 87 5.88 -7.86 -8.06
N MET A 88 6.79 -7.09 -8.65
CA MET A 88 6.51 -5.74 -9.14
C MET A 88 5.42 -5.78 -10.23
N LYS A 89 5.59 -6.63 -11.22
CA LYS A 89 4.62 -6.79 -12.31
C LYS A 89 3.25 -7.21 -11.78
N ASP A 90 3.20 -8.28 -10.99
CA ASP A 90 1.95 -8.82 -10.44
C ASP A 90 1.21 -7.75 -9.59
N SER A 91 1.93 -6.98 -8.77
CA SER A 91 1.34 -5.93 -7.94
C SER A 91 0.78 -4.76 -8.77
N ILE A 92 1.49 -4.35 -9.82
CA ILE A 92 1.05 -3.29 -10.73
C ILE A 92 -0.18 -3.73 -11.53
N GLU A 93 -0.21 -4.96 -12.04
CA GLU A 93 -1.36 -5.50 -12.76
C GLU A 93 -2.62 -5.54 -11.88
N ILE A 94 -2.49 -5.95 -10.62
CA ILE A 94 -3.60 -5.92 -9.65
C ILE A 94 -4.03 -4.49 -9.36
N ARG A 95 -3.12 -3.54 -9.17
CA ARG A 95 -3.44 -2.12 -9.01
C ARG A 95 -4.19 -1.57 -10.21
N CYS A 96 -3.72 -1.84 -11.41
CA CYS A 96 -4.40 -1.42 -12.64
C CYS A 96 -5.85 -1.94 -12.71
N ALA A 97 -6.09 -3.19 -12.32
CA ALA A 97 -7.43 -3.77 -12.28
C ALA A 97 -8.32 -3.10 -11.23
N ILE A 98 -7.84 -2.95 -9.99
CA ILE A 98 -8.62 -2.37 -8.89
C ILE A 98 -8.78 -0.86 -9.08
N GLU A 99 -7.70 -0.11 -9.23
CA GLU A 99 -7.73 1.35 -9.28
C GLU A 99 -8.33 1.86 -10.59
N GLY A 100 -8.15 1.13 -11.71
CA GLY A 100 -8.84 1.41 -12.95
C GLY A 100 -10.36 1.25 -12.83
N PHE A 101 -10.82 0.18 -12.18
CA PHE A 101 -12.25 0.00 -11.85
C PHE A 101 -12.76 1.12 -10.93
N CYS A 102 -12.03 1.42 -9.85
CA CYS A 102 -12.38 2.52 -8.94
C CYS A 102 -12.48 3.85 -9.69
N THR A 103 -11.54 4.16 -10.57
CA THR A 103 -11.52 5.39 -11.36
C THR A 103 -12.79 5.56 -12.21
N ASN A 104 -13.23 4.51 -12.91
CA ASN A 104 -14.47 4.54 -13.71
C ASN A 104 -15.70 4.78 -12.84
N MET A 105 -15.79 4.06 -11.70
CA MET A 105 -16.90 4.21 -10.75
C MET A 105 -16.93 5.61 -10.12
N ILE A 106 -15.78 6.14 -9.73
CA ILE A 106 -15.64 7.49 -9.16
C ILE A 106 -16.06 8.54 -10.20
N ALA A 107 -15.55 8.44 -11.43
CA ALA A 107 -15.84 9.41 -12.48
C ALA A 107 -17.33 9.48 -12.80
N SER A 108 -18.04 8.33 -12.85
CA SER A 108 -19.49 8.28 -13.04
C SER A 108 -20.29 8.91 -11.89
N GLN A 109 -19.72 9.03 -10.70
CA GLN A 109 -20.35 9.54 -9.48
C GLN A 109 -19.76 10.88 -9.01
N ILE A 110 -18.89 11.50 -9.81
CA ILE A 110 -18.06 12.63 -9.36
C ILE A 110 -18.89 13.86 -8.93
N TYR A 111 -20.08 14.04 -9.49
CA TYR A 111 -20.98 15.16 -9.19
C TYR A 111 -21.92 14.87 -8.00
N THR A 112 -21.89 13.68 -7.40
CA THR A 112 -22.59 13.38 -6.16
C THR A 112 -21.93 14.11 -4.98
N GLU A 113 -22.63 14.20 -3.83
CA GLU A 113 -22.03 14.75 -2.61
C GLU A 113 -20.76 13.98 -2.20
N ARG A 114 -20.80 12.64 -2.27
CA ARG A 114 -19.68 11.77 -1.96
C ARG A 114 -18.51 11.95 -2.94
N GLY A 115 -18.79 12.08 -4.24
CA GLY A 115 -17.76 12.35 -5.25
C GLY A 115 -17.10 13.72 -5.02
N ARG A 116 -17.87 14.75 -4.69
CA ARG A 116 -17.33 16.08 -4.34
C ARG A 116 -16.48 16.06 -3.06
N GLN A 117 -16.87 15.25 -2.06
CA GLN A 117 -16.05 15.08 -0.86
C GLN A 117 -14.73 14.40 -1.21
N LEU A 118 -14.75 13.30 -1.98
CA LEU A 118 -13.52 12.65 -2.44
C LEU A 118 -12.58 13.61 -3.18
N LEU A 119 -13.11 14.46 -4.06
CA LEU A 119 -12.27 15.47 -4.74
C LEU A 119 -11.55 16.39 -3.76
N LYS A 120 -12.23 16.87 -2.70
CA LYS A 120 -11.60 17.68 -1.67
C LYS A 120 -10.50 16.95 -0.93
N ASP A 121 -10.74 15.66 -0.60
CA ASP A 121 -9.78 14.82 0.11
C ASP A 121 -8.54 14.57 -0.76
N LEU A 122 -8.72 14.27 -2.04
CA LEU A 122 -7.62 14.10 -3.01
C LEU A 122 -6.83 15.41 -3.21
N GLU A 123 -7.51 16.57 -3.28
CA GLU A 123 -6.85 17.88 -3.34
C GLU A 123 -6.01 18.15 -2.10
N ALA A 124 -6.51 17.79 -0.91
CA ALA A 124 -5.79 17.98 0.33
C ALA A 124 -4.51 17.13 0.36
N VAL A 125 -4.58 15.86 -0.06
CA VAL A 125 -3.41 14.99 -0.17
C VAL A 125 -2.41 15.54 -1.19
N LEU A 126 -2.87 15.95 -2.38
CA LEU A 126 -2.01 16.53 -3.40
C LEU A 126 -1.28 17.78 -2.90
N LYS A 127 -1.96 18.64 -2.14
CA LYS A 127 -1.35 19.82 -1.50
C LYS A 127 -0.27 19.42 -0.48
N ASN A 128 -0.48 18.33 0.26
CA ASN A 128 0.53 17.82 1.19
C ASN A 128 1.76 17.29 0.44
N MET A 129 1.57 16.56 -0.68
CA MET A 129 2.66 16.14 -1.57
C MET A 129 3.46 17.35 -2.08
N GLU A 130 2.78 18.43 -2.51
CA GLU A 130 3.41 19.68 -2.91
C GLU A 130 4.21 20.32 -1.77
N GLY A 131 3.69 20.28 -0.54
CA GLY A 131 4.37 20.84 0.64
C GLY A 131 5.64 20.12 1.07
N VAL A 132 5.85 18.87 0.64
CA VAL A 132 7.08 18.12 0.94
C VAL A 132 8.05 18.09 -0.24
N PHE A 133 7.59 18.38 -1.45
CA PHE A 133 8.35 18.25 -2.70
C PHE A 133 9.69 18.99 -2.73
N ASP A 134 9.78 20.16 -2.09
CA ASP A 134 10.97 21.03 -2.08
C ASP A 134 11.89 20.76 -0.87
N LYS A 135 11.59 19.75 -0.03
CA LYS A 135 12.41 19.43 1.13
C LYS A 135 13.55 18.48 0.75
N GLU A 136 14.71 18.64 1.38
CA GLU A 136 15.74 17.60 1.43
C GLU A 136 15.11 16.35 2.06
N ASP A 137 15.42 15.17 1.51
CA ASP A 137 14.89 13.87 1.95
C ASP A 137 13.35 13.72 1.89
N CYS A 138 12.69 14.36 0.92
CA CYS A 138 11.24 14.32 0.76
C CYS A 138 10.67 12.96 0.32
N LEU A 139 11.51 12.00 -0.08
CA LEU A 139 11.07 10.78 -0.78
C LEU A 139 10.09 9.94 0.05
N GLU A 140 10.40 9.71 1.33
CA GLU A 140 9.55 8.90 2.22
C GLU A 140 8.19 9.55 2.47
N ASP A 141 8.19 10.84 2.84
CA ASP A 141 6.96 11.61 3.04
C ASP A 141 6.13 11.67 1.76
N PHE A 142 6.78 11.84 0.61
CA PHE A 142 6.11 11.87 -0.68
C PHE A 142 5.43 10.54 -1.00
N ILE A 143 6.09 9.40 -0.76
CA ILE A 143 5.54 8.06 -0.92
C ILE A 143 4.33 7.86 -0.02
N ASP A 144 4.38 8.31 1.22
CA ASP A 144 3.27 8.16 2.16
C ASP A 144 2.02 8.93 1.68
N TYR A 145 2.17 10.15 1.15
CA TYR A 145 1.06 10.89 0.55
C TYR A 145 0.58 10.29 -0.78
N ASP A 146 1.50 9.79 -1.61
CA ASP A 146 1.17 9.05 -2.83
C ASP A 146 0.28 7.83 -2.52
N HIS A 147 0.67 7.05 -1.51
CA HIS A 147 -0.14 5.93 -1.05
C HIS A 147 -1.51 6.36 -0.50
N GLN A 148 -1.58 7.47 0.26
CA GLN A 148 -2.85 8.01 0.74
C GLN A 148 -3.78 8.39 -0.42
N PHE A 149 -3.23 8.99 -1.49
CA PHE A 149 -3.99 9.32 -2.68
C PHE A 149 -4.67 8.10 -3.28
N HIS A 150 -3.92 7.02 -3.50
CA HIS A 150 -4.43 5.77 -4.05
C HIS A 150 -5.40 5.05 -3.12
N LEU A 151 -5.13 5.05 -1.81
CA LEU A 151 -6.04 4.48 -0.81
C LEU A 151 -7.40 5.18 -0.78
N LEU A 152 -7.47 6.51 -0.96
CA LEU A 152 -8.74 7.24 -1.06
C LEU A 152 -9.61 6.73 -2.22
N LEU A 153 -9.00 6.37 -3.35
CA LEU A 153 -9.73 5.83 -4.50
C LEU A 153 -10.31 4.45 -4.20
N VAL A 154 -9.53 3.57 -3.59
CA VAL A 154 -9.96 2.21 -3.23
C VAL A 154 -11.04 2.27 -2.15
N ASN A 155 -10.82 3.02 -1.07
CA ASN A 155 -11.76 3.17 0.05
C ASN A 155 -13.09 3.81 -0.38
N TYR A 156 -13.10 4.60 -1.46
CA TYR A 156 -14.34 5.13 -2.02
C TYR A 156 -15.32 4.02 -2.41
N MET A 157 -14.85 2.84 -2.75
CA MET A 157 -15.71 1.72 -3.15
C MET A 157 -16.46 1.08 -1.98
N GLN A 158 -15.99 1.26 -0.73
CA GLN A 158 -16.51 0.60 0.48
C GLN A 158 -16.62 -0.93 0.28
N ASN A 159 -15.61 -1.50 -0.33
CA ASN A 159 -15.50 -2.92 -0.61
C ASN A 159 -14.35 -3.50 0.22
N ASP A 160 -14.70 -4.21 1.30
CA ASP A 160 -13.74 -4.78 2.25
C ASP A 160 -12.71 -5.71 1.56
N GLU A 161 -13.08 -6.41 0.49
CA GLU A 161 -12.16 -7.27 -0.25
C GLU A 161 -11.12 -6.46 -1.04
N PHE A 162 -11.51 -5.30 -1.61
CA PHE A 162 -10.54 -4.40 -2.24
C PHE A 162 -9.55 -3.86 -1.21
N ASP A 163 -10.05 -3.45 -0.06
CA ASP A 163 -9.24 -2.97 1.04
C ASP A 163 -8.25 -4.06 1.51
N HIS A 164 -8.72 -5.30 1.71
CA HIS A 164 -7.89 -6.43 2.10
C HIS A 164 -6.81 -6.76 1.06
N ILE A 165 -7.15 -6.76 -0.23
CA ILE A 165 -6.16 -7.01 -1.30
C ILE A 165 -5.14 -5.89 -1.32
N PHE A 166 -5.59 -4.62 -1.26
CA PHE A 166 -4.71 -3.46 -1.33
C PHE A 166 -3.75 -3.40 -0.13
N GLN A 167 -4.25 -3.67 1.10
CA GLN A 167 -3.43 -3.74 2.30
C GLN A 167 -2.31 -4.79 2.19
N ARG A 168 -2.59 -5.98 1.60
CA ARG A 168 -1.56 -7.00 1.37
C ARG A 168 -0.51 -6.58 0.34
N LEU A 169 -0.85 -5.67 -0.57
CA LEU A 169 0.06 -5.17 -1.58
C LEU A 169 0.89 -3.96 -1.11
N LEU A 170 0.48 -3.28 -0.02
CA LEU A 170 1.08 -2.01 0.40
C LEU A 170 2.61 -2.07 0.52
N TYR A 171 3.15 -3.17 1.04
CA TYR A 171 4.60 -3.33 1.15
C TYR A 171 5.29 -3.39 -0.22
N LEU A 172 4.74 -4.17 -1.15
CA LEU A 172 5.27 -4.27 -2.52
C LEU A 172 5.11 -2.95 -3.28
N ILE A 173 3.97 -2.27 -3.08
CA ILE A 173 3.72 -0.94 -3.65
C ILE A 173 4.78 0.04 -3.14
N ARG A 174 5.06 0.06 -1.82
CA ARG A 174 6.08 0.94 -1.23
C ARG A 174 7.47 0.66 -1.81
N LEU A 175 7.88 -0.60 -1.90
CA LEU A 175 9.17 -0.96 -2.50
C LEU A 175 9.27 -0.52 -3.97
N THR A 176 8.19 -0.73 -4.74
CA THR A 176 8.11 -0.31 -6.14
C THR A 176 8.18 1.22 -6.26
N SER A 177 7.49 1.95 -5.37
CA SER A 177 7.52 3.42 -5.33
C SER A 177 8.90 3.95 -4.97
N LEU A 178 9.58 3.36 -3.98
CA LEU A 178 10.95 3.72 -3.59
C LEU A 178 11.92 3.59 -4.79
N ASP A 179 11.89 2.46 -5.50
CA ASP A 179 12.76 2.23 -6.66
C ASP A 179 12.44 3.19 -7.83
N ALA A 180 11.16 3.43 -8.09
CA ALA A 180 10.74 4.29 -9.19
C ALA A 180 10.97 5.78 -8.91
N LEU A 181 10.57 6.27 -7.72
CA LEU A 181 10.62 7.69 -7.37
C LEU A 181 12.04 8.18 -7.06
N ALA A 182 12.98 7.28 -6.75
CA ALA A 182 14.41 7.61 -6.66
C ALA A 182 15.01 8.04 -8.02
N VAL A 183 14.34 7.75 -9.14
CA VAL A 183 14.81 8.18 -10.46
C VAL A 183 14.58 9.68 -10.65
N LYS A 184 15.62 10.40 -11.05
CA LYS A 184 15.58 11.85 -11.24
C LYS A 184 14.39 12.29 -12.12
N GLY A 185 13.62 13.23 -11.61
CA GLY A 185 12.45 13.80 -12.30
C GLY A 185 11.16 12.97 -12.18
N ARG A 186 11.21 11.76 -11.61
CA ARG A 186 10.01 10.93 -11.49
C ARG A 186 8.99 11.49 -10.49
N ILE A 187 9.46 12.06 -9.37
CA ILE A 187 8.58 12.74 -8.40
C ILE A 187 7.77 13.85 -9.11
N THR A 188 8.45 14.70 -9.89
CA THR A 188 7.77 15.75 -10.69
C THR A 188 6.77 15.16 -11.68
N GLY A 189 7.14 14.05 -12.33
CA GLY A 189 6.24 13.32 -13.24
C GLY A 189 4.99 12.83 -12.53
N THR A 190 5.15 12.18 -11.38
CA THR A 190 4.06 11.68 -10.53
C THR A 190 3.11 12.81 -10.10
N MET A 191 3.67 13.93 -9.63
CA MET A 191 2.87 15.11 -9.28
C MET A 191 2.01 15.62 -10.44
N ASN A 192 2.57 15.72 -11.64
CA ASN A 192 1.85 16.17 -12.82
C ASN A 192 0.76 15.16 -13.23
N GLU A 193 1.03 13.86 -13.13
CA GLU A 193 0.05 12.81 -13.40
C GLU A 193 -1.14 12.91 -12.44
N HIS A 194 -0.92 13.10 -11.14
CA HIS A 194 -1.99 13.29 -10.16
C HIS A 194 -2.80 14.57 -10.41
N ARG A 195 -2.16 15.69 -10.76
CA ARG A 195 -2.85 16.95 -11.12
C ARG A 195 -3.75 16.76 -12.34
N GLU A 196 -3.24 16.15 -13.40
CA GLU A 196 -4.03 15.89 -14.62
C GLU A 196 -5.15 14.87 -14.35
N TYR A 197 -4.92 13.86 -13.51
CA TYR A 197 -5.96 12.92 -13.07
C TYR A 197 -7.12 13.66 -12.36
N LEU A 198 -6.81 14.49 -11.36
CA LEU A 198 -7.82 15.31 -10.66
C LEU A 198 -8.58 16.24 -11.61
N LYS A 199 -7.89 16.85 -12.56
CA LYS A 199 -8.49 17.70 -13.56
C LYS A 199 -9.47 16.93 -14.46
N ALA A 200 -9.10 15.71 -14.88
CA ALA A 200 -9.97 14.84 -15.66
C ALA A 200 -11.22 14.41 -14.87
N LEU A 201 -11.05 14.04 -13.59
CA LEU A 201 -12.19 13.71 -12.70
C LEU A 201 -13.14 14.88 -12.52
N LYS A 202 -12.64 16.08 -12.23
CA LYS A 202 -13.46 17.31 -12.09
C LYS A 202 -14.27 17.65 -13.34
N ALA A 203 -13.70 17.35 -14.51
CA ALA A 203 -14.37 17.55 -15.79
C ALA A 203 -15.36 16.41 -16.12
N GLY A 204 -15.47 15.35 -15.28
CA GLY A 204 -16.27 14.18 -15.58
C GLY A 204 -15.78 13.39 -16.80
N ASN A 205 -14.50 13.52 -17.15
CA ASN A 205 -13.91 12.84 -18.29
C ASN A 205 -13.37 11.46 -17.86
N GLU A 206 -14.27 10.47 -17.83
CA GLU A 206 -13.97 9.11 -17.41
C GLU A 206 -12.83 8.48 -18.20
N ALA A 207 -12.89 8.57 -19.53
CA ALA A 207 -11.88 7.95 -20.40
C ALA A 207 -10.49 8.54 -20.15
N LYS A 208 -10.39 9.87 -19.98
CA LYS A 208 -9.12 10.54 -19.72
C LYS A 208 -8.58 10.23 -18.33
N ALA A 209 -9.44 10.22 -17.31
CA ALA A 209 -9.05 9.84 -15.95
C ALA A 209 -8.51 8.41 -15.89
N TYR A 210 -9.19 7.47 -16.54
CA TYR A 210 -8.75 6.08 -16.64
C TYR A 210 -7.40 5.94 -17.36
N GLU A 211 -7.23 6.59 -18.51
CA GLU A 211 -5.97 6.59 -19.28
C GLU A 211 -4.78 7.08 -18.40
N ILE A 212 -4.98 8.20 -17.71
CA ILE A 212 -3.93 8.78 -16.85
C ILE A 212 -3.60 7.85 -15.70
N MET A 213 -4.60 7.28 -15.02
CA MET A 213 -4.39 6.35 -13.92
C MET A 213 -3.58 5.13 -14.38
N LEU A 214 -3.97 4.48 -15.47
CA LEU A 214 -3.22 3.33 -15.98
C LEU A 214 -1.80 3.70 -16.41
N HIS A 215 -1.63 4.86 -17.07
CA HIS A 215 -0.31 5.36 -17.43
C HIS A 215 0.59 5.53 -16.20
N HIS A 216 0.07 6.18 -15.17
CA HIS A 216 0.74 6.42 -13.91
C HIS A 216 1.18 5.12 -13.23
N LEU A 217 0.25 4.17 -13.07
CA LEU A 217 0.52 2.89 -12.41
C LEU A 217 1.54 2.03 -13.15
N MET A 218 1.55 2.08 -14.49
CA MET A 218 2.47 1.30 -15.32
C MET A 218 3.86 1.93 -15.49
N MET A 219 4.08 3.16 -15.02
CA MET A 219 5.38 3.84 -15.20
C MET A 219 6.56 3.09 -14.56
N PRO A 220 6.47 2.49 -13.37
CA PRO A 220 7.58 1.72 -12.81
C PRO A 220 8.04 0.57 -13.70
N LEU A 221 7.11 -0.18 -14.33
CA LEU A 221 7.46 -1.25 -15.27
C LEU A 221 8.19 -0.71 -16.50
N LYS A 222 7.66 0.36 -17.11
CA LYS A 222 8.28 1.00 -18.30
C LYS A 222 9.69 1.54 -18.02
N MET A 223 9.95 1.92 -16.78
CA MET A 223 11.27 2.40 -16.36
C MET A 223 12.24 1.24 -16.14
N HIS A 224 11.75 0.10 -15.65
CA HIS A 224 12.56 -1.10 -15.44
C HIS A 224 13.00 -1.74 -16.76
N GLU A 225 12.15 -1.74 -17.79
CA GLU A 225 12.46 -2.25 -19.13
C GLU A 225 13.56 -1.45 -19.87
N LYS A 226 13.88 -0.26 -19.40
CA LYS A 226 14.90 0.63 -19.99
C LYS A 226 16.26 0.58 -19.28
N LYS A 227 16.38 -0.18 -18.20
CA LYS A 227 17.65 -0.44 -17.50
C LYS A 227 18.31 -1.71 -18.02
#